data_2ed40cdebbb0e87641004f6006efa8b7
#
_entry.id   2ed40cdebbb0e87641004f6006efa8b7
#
_cell.length_a   1.000
_cell.length_b   1.000
_cell.length_c   1.000
_cell.angle_alpha   90.00
_cell.angle_beta   90.00
_cell.angle_gamma   90.00
#
_symmetry.space_group_name_H-M   'P 1'
#
loop_
_entity.id
_entity.type
_entity.pdbx_description
1 polymer ?
#
loop_
_entity_poly.entity_id
_entity_poly.type
_entity_poly.pdbx_seq_one_letter_code
_entity_poly.pdbx_strand_id
1 'polypeptide(L)'
;MKRALLVAMLLAAVTATGCGTVAKQGYYGVTGASGRYYEVKSLGGTTALDRYPSVGVEAFDPSPMLGAVPPSLAGLVQAAVVNKLVETKMFSSVAKGAPAAGGLLIRGKFVDFDPGGSALRAVGFGVNPFLSAQIEVVDTGSNRVLGIAMVTGTVQSAVRTGTTELADGVGKAVKGLVEQHHTERD
;
A
#
# COMPACT_ATOMS: atom_id res chain seq x y z
N MET A 1 16.88 -23.37 -49.53
CA MET A 1 15.66 -22.61 -49.19
C MET A 1 14.97 -23.10 -47.93
N LYS A 2 14.74 -24.41 -47.69
CA LYS A 2 14.05 -24.91 -46.47
C LYS A 2 14.77 -24.59 -45.14
N ARG A 3 16.11 -24.53 -45.09
CA ARG A 3 16.88 -24.24 -43.88
C ARG A 3 16.83 -22.75 -43.49
N ALA A 4 16.76 -21.83 -44.45
CA ALA A 4 16.63 -20.41 -44.20
C ALA A 4 15.24 -20.04 -43.62
N LEU A 5 14.18 -20.75 -44.07
CA LEU A 5 12.83 -20.57 -43.53
C LEU A 5 12.70 -21.01 -42.07
N LEU A 6 13.37 -22.11 -41.70
CA LEU A 6 13.38 -22.63 -40.32
C LEU A 6 14.08 -21.67 -39.35
N VAL A 7 15.20 -21.09 -39.77
CA VAL A 7 15.94 -20.14 -38.95
C VAL A 7 15.13 -18.82 -38.78
N ALA A 8 14.45 -18.36 -39.83
CA ALA A 8 13.58 -17.20 -39.76
C ALA A 8 12.38 -17.43 -38.84
N MET A 9 11.76 -18.62 -38.87
CA MET A 9 10.68 -18.96 -37.93
C MET A 9 11.15 -19.06 -36.48
N LEU A 10 12.35 -19.60 -36.22
CA LEU A 10 12.91 -19.66 -34.87
C LEU A 10 13.20 -18.23 -34.30
N LEU A 11 13.78 -17.35 -35.12
CA LEU A 11 14.01 -15.97 -34.72
C LEU A 11 12.69 -15.21 -34.44
N ALA A 12 11.65 -15.42 -35.25
CA ALA A 12 10.35 -14.79 -35.04
C ALA A 12 9.66 -15.29 -33.76
N ALA A 13 9.81 -16.57 -33.40
CA ALA A 13 9.26 -17.11 -32.17
C ALA A 13 9.94 -16.55 -30.90
N VAL A 14 11.25 -16.31 -30.95
CA VAL A 14 12.00 -15.72 -29.81
C VAL A 14 11.63 -14.26 -29.60
N THR A 15 11.36 -13.49 -30.66
CA THR A 15 10.95 -12.09 -30.52
C THR A 15 9.52 -11.92 -30.03
N ALA A 16 8.60 -12.85 -30.35
CA ALA A 16 7.20 -12.78 -29.91
C ALA A 16 7.01 -13.04 -28.41
N THR A 17 7.84 -13.92 -27.82
CA THR A 17 7.76 -14.25 -26.38
C THR A 17 8.52 -13.24 -25.49
N GLY A 18 9.55 -12.56 -26.03
CA GLY A 18 10.39 -11.62 -25.28
C GLY A 18 9.76 -10.23 -25.11
N CYS A 19 9.04 -9.72 -26.10
CA CYS A 19 8.51 -8.34 -26.06
C CYS A 19 7.47 -8.11 -24.95
N GLY A 20 6.61 -9.09 -24.68
CA GLY A 20 5.59 -8.96 -23.63
C GLY A 20 6.18 -8.89 -22.22
N THR A 21 7.23 -9.68 -21.96
CA THR A 21 7.88 -9.72 -20.64
C THR A 21 8.71 -8.48 -20.39
N VAL A 22 9.45 -7.98 -21.39
CA VAL A 22 10.25 -6.76 -21.27
C VAL A 22 9.36 -5.52 -21.12
N ALA A 23 8.25 -5.44 -21.87
CA ALA A 23 7.29 -4.35 -21.74
C ALA A 23 6.60 -4.38 -20.38
N LYS A 24 6.25 -5.57 -19.86
CA LYS A 24 5.66 -5.74 -18.53
C LYS A 24 6.65 -5.37 -17.42
N GLN A 25 7.92 -5.78 -17.54
CA GLN A 25 8.97 -5.41 -16.59
C GLN A 25 9.28 -3.90 -16.63
N GLY A 26 9.29 -3.28 -17.80
CA GLY A 26 9.44 -1.84 -17.95
C GLY A 26 8.28 -1.08 -17.29
N TYR A 27 7.05 -1.54 -17.46
CA TYR A 27 5.86 -0.99 -16.81
C TYR A 27 5.95 -1.12 -15.28
N TYR A 28 6.31 -2.29 -14.74
CA TYR A 28 6.48 -2.50 -13.31
C TYR A 28 7.65 -1.71 -12.71
N GLY A 29 8.68 -1.43 -13.48
CA GLY A 29 9.79 -0.56 -13.08
C GLY A 29 9.35 0.89 -12.83
N VAL A 30 8.29 1.35 -13.51
CA VAL A 30 7.76 2.71 -13.43
C VAL A 30 6.63 2.84 -12.40
N THR A 31 5.78 1.80 -12.23
CA THR A 31 4.57 1.89 -11.40
C THR A 31 4.83 1.84 -9.89
N GLY A 32 5.96 1.28 -9.45
CA GLY A 32 6.35 1.28 -8.02
C GLY A 32 5.35 0.59 -7.10
N ALA A 33 5.12 1.19 -5.93
CA ALA A 33 4.18 0.70 -4.94
C ALA A 33 2.74 1.10 -5.26
N SER A 34 1.79 0.19 -5.07
CA SER A 34 0.35 0.45 -5.13
C SER A 34 -0.33 0.08 -3.83
N GLY A 35 -1.44 0.77 -3.52
CA GLY A 35 -2.25 0.51 -2.35
C GLY A 35 -3.68 0.19 -2.73
N ARG A 36 -4.30 -0.73 -1.98
CA ARG A 36 -5.72 -1.08 -2.09
C ARG A 36 -6.32 -1.16 -0.70
N TYR A 37 -7.60 -0.86 -0.58
CA TYR A 37 -8.35 -1.04 0.66
C TYR A 37 -9.72 -1.62 0.38
N TYR A 38 -10.33 -2.22 1.40
CA TYR A 38 -11.75 -2.50 1.46
C TYR A 38 -12.25 -2.30 2.89
N GLU A 39 -13.45 -1.77 3.03
CA GLU A 39 -14.05 -1.54 4.33
C GLU A 39 -14.70 -2.82 4.86
N VAL A 40 -14.33 -3.20 6.08
CA VAL A 40 -14.96 -4.27 6.85
C VAL A 40 -16.15 -3.69 7.63
N LYS A 41 -15.96 -2.50 8.19
CA LYS A 41 -16.99 -1.66 8.79
C LYS A 41 -16.87 -0.28 8.18
N SER A 42 -17.90 0.17 7.47
CA SER A 42 -17.87 1.46 6.79
C SER A 42 -17.68 2.63 7.75
N LEU A 43 -16.88 3.60 7.32
CA LEU A 43 -16.70 4.88 7.99
C LEU A 43 -17.96 5.77 7.92
N GLY A 44 -18.89 5.47 7.02
CA GLY A 44 -20.11 6.24 6.79
C GLY A 44 -20.15 6.91 5.42
N GLY A 45 -20.78 8.07 5.31
CA GLY A 45 -20.88 8.81 4.04
C GLY A 45 -19.58 9.51 3.63
N THR A 46 -19.59 10.15 2.47
CA THR A 46 -18.44 10.84 1.86
C THR A 46 -17.94 12.04 2.66
N THR A 47 -18.71 12.54 3.63
CA THR A 47 -18.37 13.66 4.52
C THR A 47 -18.12 13.23 5.96
N ALA A 48 -18.00 11.92 6.20
CA ALA A 48 -17.93 11.37 7.57
C ALA A 48 -16.73 11.87 8.37
N LEU A 49 -15.64 12.24 7.69
CA LEU A 49 -14.39 12.69 8.30
C LEU A 49 -14.22 14.22 8.31
N ASP A 50 -15.07 15.00 7.65
CA ASP A 50 -14.94 16.47 7.50
C ASP A 50 -14.89 17.25 8.81
N ARG A 51 -15.52 16.71 9.84
CA ARG A 51 -15.58 17.34 11.17
C ARG A 51 -14.29 17.24 11.98
N TYR A 52 -13.32 16.44 11.52
CA TYR A 52 -12.09 16.22 12.26
C TYR A 52 -10.94 17.04 11.67
N PRO A 53 -10.44 18.05 12.42
CA PRO A 53 -9.36 18.89 11.95
C PRO A 53 -7.98 18.25 12.08
N SER A 54 -7.84 17.19 12.89
CA SER A 54 -6.57 16.54 13.15
C SER A 54 -6.65 15.03 13.08
N VAL A 55 -5.55 14.40 12.67
CA VAL A 55 -5.41 12.95 12.65
C VAL A 55 -4.05 12.54 13.21
N GLY A 56 -4.08 11.52 14.07
CA GLY A 56 -2.89 10.84 14.56
C GLY A 56 -2.77 9.45 13.96
N VAL A 57 -1.56 8.96 13.83
CA VAL A 57 -1.27 7.61 13.34
C VAL A 57 -0.39 6.90 14.35
N GLU A 58 -0.88 5.83 14.98
CA GLU A 58 -0.07 4.96 15.84
C GLU A 58 0.88 4.10 15.03
N ALA A 59 1.95 3.62 15.67
CA ALA A 59 2.76 2.57 15.09
C ALA A 59 1.90 1.30 14.93
N PHE A 60 2.00 0.67 13.76
CA PHE A 60 1.23 -0.54 13.49
C PHE A 60 1.74 -1.70 14.35
N ASP A 61 0.82 -2.45 14.94
CA ASP A 61 1.14 -3.59 15.78
C ASP A 61 1.65 -4.78 14.94
N PRO A 62 2.92 -5.20 15.10
CA PRO A 62 3.46 -6.35 14.42
C PRO A 62 3.17 -7.68 15.12
N SER A 63 2.58 -7.68 16.34
CA SER A 63 2.45 -8.88 17.18
C SER A 63 1.83 -10.07 16.48
N PRO A 64 0.79 -9.93 15.63
CA PRO A 64 0.22 -11.07 14.92
C PRO A 64 1.20 -11.73 13.92
N MET A 65 2.26 -11.03 13.53
CA MET A 65 3.23 -11.43 12.51
C MET A 65 4.66 -11.49 13.07
N LEU A 66 4.83 -11.68 14.38
CA LEU A 66 6.14 -11.72 15.03
C LEU A 66 7.05 -12.76 14.37
N GLY A 67 8.26 -12.32 14.01
CA GLY A 67 9.25 -13.13 13.30
C GLY A 67 9.06 -13.23 11.78
N ALA A 68 7.89 -12.85 11.25
CA ALA A 68 7.63 -12.83 9.80
C ALA A 68 7.95 -11.47 9.17
N VAL A 69 7.78 -10.37 9.90
CA VAL A 69 8.02 -9.00 9.40
C VAL A 69 9.30 -8.40 10.00
N PRO A 70 10.04 -7.59 9.23
CA PRO A 70 11.18 -6.84 9.76
C PRO A 70 10.76 -5.89 10.89
N PRO A 71 11.55 -5.78 11.97
CA PRO A 71 11.19 -4.92 13.12
C PRO A 71 10.98 -3.44 12.77
N SER A 72 11.67 -2.94 11.73
CA SER A 72 11.54 -1.56 11.25
C SER A 72 10.24 -1.28 10.49
N LEU A 73 9.51 -2.31 10.05
CA LEU A 73 8.38 -2.16 9.13
C LEU A 73 7.23 -1.36 9.77
N ALA A 74 6.96 -1.56 11.06
CA ALA A 74 5.92 -0.83 11.77
C ALA A 74 6.14 0.70 11.74
N GLY A 75 7.37 1.14 12.01
CA GLY A 75 7.74 2.57 11.95
C GLY A 75 7.73 3.12 10.52
N LEU A 76 8.14 2.31 9.54
CA LEU A 76 8.09 2.71 8.12
C LEU A 76 6.65 2.90 7.65
N VAL A 77 5.73 1.99 8.01
CA VAL A 77 4.31 2.10 7.67
C VAL A 77 3.68 3.32 8.34
N GLN A 78 3.94 3.53 9.63
CA GLN A 78 3.47 4.75 10.33
C GLN A 78 3.93 6.02 9.60
N ALA A 79 5.22 6.10 9.27
CA ALA A 79 5.78 7.26 8.58
C ALA A 79 5.17 7.45 7.18
N ALA A 80 4.99 6.37 6.42
CA ALA A 80 4.38 6.41 5.10
C ALA A 80 2.92 6.89 5.16
N VAL A 81 2.13 6.37 6.10
CA VAL A 81 0.73 6.81 6.31
C VAL A 81 0.69 8.29 6.67
N VAL A 82 1.50 8.75 7.63
CA VAL A 82 1.58 10.16 8.00
C VAL A 82 1.92 11.03 6.79
N ASN A 83 2.94 10.68 6.02
CA ASN A 83 3.35 11.45 4.84
C ASN A 83 2.23 11.51 3.80
N LYS A 84 1.54 10.38 3.54
CA LYS A 84 0.43 10.35 2.57
C LYS A 84 -0.78 11.17 3.04
N LEU A 85 -1.07 11.21 4.32
CA LEU A 85 -2.14 12.04 4.86
C LEU A 85 -1.78 13.53 4.85
N VAL A 86 -0.51 13.91 5.06
CA VAL A 86 -0.04 15.29 4.88
C VAL A 86 -0.21 15.75 3.43
N GLU A 87 0.07 14.88 2.47
CA GLU A 87 -0.09 15.18 1.03
C GLU A 87 -1.55 15.53 0.66
N THR A 88 -2.56 15.00 1.38
CA THR A 88 -3.98 15.26 1.07
C THR A 88 -4.42 16.68 1.40
N LYS A 89 -3.76 17.36 2.34
CA LYS A 89 -4.15 18.67 2.90
C LYS A 89 -5.56 18.72 3.51
N MET A 90 -6.18 17.57 3.75
CA MET A 90 -7.53 17.45 4.30
C MET A 90 -7.57 17.80 5.79
N PHE A 91 -6.48 17.47 6.51
CA PHE A 91 -6.36 17.75 7.94
C PHE A 91 -5.47 18.97 8.18
N SER A 92 -5.84 19.80 9.14
CA SER A 92 -5.02 20.92 9.60
C SER A 92 -3.75 20.45 10.33
N SER A 93 -3.80 19.22 10.91
CA SER A 93 -2.68 18.61 11.60
C SER A 93 -2.68 17.10 11.42
N VAL A 94 -1.51 16.57 11.05
CA VAL A 94 -1.24 15.13 10.97
C VAL A 94 -0.02 14.83 11.85
N ALA A 95 -0.15 13.87 12.76
CA ALA A 95 0.89 13.56 13.74
C ALA A 95 1.18 12.05 13.81
N LYS A 96 2.39 11.70 14.27
CA LYS A 96 2.68 10.35 14.75
C LYS A 96 2.17 10.21 16.19
N GLY A 97 1.49 9.10 16.48
CA GLY A 97 0.85 8.86 17.78
C GLY A 97 -0.52 9.51 17.90
N ALA A 98 -0.91 9.85 19.14
CA ALA A 98 -2.22 10.43 19.40
C ALA A 98 -2.37 11.80 18.76
N PRO A 99 -3.55 12.13 18.17
CA PRO A 99 -3.83 13.46 17.64
C PRO A 99 -4.10 14.45 18.77
N ALA A 100 -4.26 15.73 18.41
CA ALA A 100 -4.85 16.71 19.32
C ALA A 100 -6.26 16.27 19.77
N ALA A 101 -6.73 16.76 20.91
CA ALA A 101 -8.03 16.40 21.47
C ALA A 101 -9.16 16.61 20.43
N GLY A 102 -10.05 15.61 20.33
CA GLY A 102 -11.17 15.63 19.36
C GLY A 102 -10.79 15.28 17.93
N GLY A 103 -9.58 14.75 17.69
CA GLY A 103 -9.13 14.28 16.38
C GLY A 103 -9.46 12.81 16.09
N LEU A 104 -9.02 12.37 14.92
CA LEU A 104 -9.04 10.97 14.53
C LEU A 104 -7.75 10.28 14.94
N LEU A 105 -7.84 9.01 15.30
CA LEU A 105 -6.70 8.12 15.48
C LEU A 105 -6.79 6.96 14.51
N ILE A 106 -5.76 6.77 13.72
CA ILE A 106 -5.58 5.59 12.88
C ILE A 106 -4.62 4.66 13.61
N ARG A 107 -5.07 3.47 13.95
CA ARG A 107 -4.26 2.39 14.49
C ARG A 107 -4.44 1.14 13.66
N GLY A 108 -3.41 0.32 13.58
CA GLY A 108 -3.44 -0.86 12.74
C GLY A 108 -2.62 -2.00 13.30
N LYS A 109 -2.91 -3.20 12.80
CA LYS A 109 -2.12 -4.41 13.04
C LYS A 109 -1.85 -5.12 11.74
N PHE A 110 -0.66 -5.68 11.59
CA PHE A 110 -0.34 -6.50 10.42
C PHE A 110 -1.08 -7.83 10.47
N VAL A 111 -1.57 -8.27 9.31
CA VAL A 111 -2.35 -9.51 9.21
C VAL A 111 -1.79 -10.47 8.18
N ASP A 112 -1.03 -9.96 7.20
CA ASP A 112 -0.38 -10.80 6.20
C ASP A 112 0.82 -10.09 5.57
N PHE A 113 1.87 -10.83 5.26
CA PHE A 113 3.11 -10.30 4.70
C PHE A 113 3.80 -11.35 3.84
N ASP A 114 4.08 -11.00 2.60
CA ASP A 114 4.94 -11.76 1.69
C ASP A 114 6.06 -10.86 1.14
N PRO A 115 7.32 -11.09 1.50
CA PRO A 115 8.43 -10.31 0.97
C PRO A 115 8.66 -10.58 -0.53
N GLY A 116 8.02 -11.59 -1.10
CA GLY A 116 8.18 -12.03 -2.48
C GLY A 116 9.56 -12.64 -2.77
N GLY A 117 9.60 -13.58 -3.68
CA GLY A 117 10.83 -14.21 -4.16
C GLY A 117 11.50 -13.39 -5.27
N SER A 118 12.62 -12.71 -4.99
CA SER A 118 13.32 -11.86 -5.97
C SER A 118 13.84 -12.64 -7.19
N ALA A 119 14.37 -13.84 -6.98
CA ALA A 119 14.90 -14.69 -8.05
C ALA A 119 13.82 -15.17 -9.02
N LEU A 120 12.66 -15.61 -8.52
CA LEU A 120 11.54 -16.06 -9.35
C LEU A 120 10.88 -14.91 -10.11
N ARG A 121 10.88 -13.70 -9.55
CA ARG A 121 10.36 -12.51 -10.23
C ARG A 121 11.25 -12.06 -11.39
N ALA A 122 12.56 -12.20 -11.27
CA ALA A 122 13.49 -11.87 -12.34
C ALA A 122 13.22 -12.69 -13.62
N VAL A 123 12.67 -13.90 -13.48
CA VAL A 123 12.27 -14.78 -14.59
C VAL A 123 10.75 -14.77 -14.87
N GLY A 124 9.99 -13.87 -14.23
CA GLY A 124 8.57 -13.66 -14.53
C GLY A 124 7.59 -14.61 -13.80
N PHE A 125 8.06 -15.41 -12.85
CA PHE A 125 7.24 -16.42 -12.13
C PHE A 125 6.97 -16.08 -10.65
N GLY A 126 7.45 -14.94 -10.15
CA GLY A 126 7.32 -14.57 -8.73
C GLY A 126 5.99 -13.89 -8.40
N VAL A 127 5.52 -14.10 -7.17
CA VAL A 127 4.42 -13.32 -6.59
C VAL A 127 4.94 -11.93 -6.22
N ASN A 128 4.15 -10.89 -6.47
CA ASN A 128 4.49 -9.53 -6.04
C ASN A 128 4.53 -9.47 -4.50
N PRO A 129 5.55 -8.83 -3.91
CA PRO A 129 5.56 -8.59 -2.48
C PRO A 129 4.32 -7.83 -2.06
N PHE A 130 3.76 -8.19 -0.91
CA PHE A 130 2.65 -7.45 -0.33
C PHE A 130 2.73 -7.39 1.19
N LEU A 131 2.07 -6.39 1.74
CA LEU A 131 1.84 -6.21 3.16
C LEU A 131 0.38 -5.84 3.36
N SER A 132 -0.34 -6.62 4.16
CA SER A 132 -1.72 -6.35 4.54
C SER A 132 -1.81 -6.00 6.02
N ALA A 133 -2.65 -5.01 6.34
CA ALA A 133 -2.95 -4.60 7.70
C ALA A 133 -4.45 -4.37 7.86
N GLN A 134 -4.97 -4.72 9.03
CA GLN A 134 -6.26 -4.24 9.48
C GLN A 134 -6.06 -2.91 10.18
N ILE A 135 -6.82 -1.89 9.80
CA ILE A 135 -6.81 -0.59 10.44
C ILE A 135 -8.17 -0.28 11.07
N GLU A 136 -8.12 0.50 12.13
CA GLU A 136 -9.27 1.10 12.79
C GLU A 136 -9.12 2.62 12.75
N VAL A 137 -10.20 3.30 12.41
CA VAL A 137 -10.33 4.75 12.51
C VAL A 137 -11.16 5.07 13.73
N VAL A 138 -10.57 5.75 14.70
CA VAL A 138 -11.15 5.98 16.03
C VAL A 138 -11.37 7.47 16.25
N ASP A 139 -12.54 7.85 16.74
CA ASP A 139 -12.81 9.17 17.29
C ASP A 139 -12.21 9.27 18.69
N THR A 140 -11.19 10.08 18.88
CA THR A 140 -10.50 10.20 20.18
C THR A 140 -11.33 10.91 21.24
N GLY A 141 -12.30 11.74 20.85
CA GLY A 141 -13.19 12.42 21.80
C GLY A 141 -14.17 11.47 22.49
N SER A 142 -14.70 10.50 21.73
CA SER A 142 -15.65 9.50 22.23
C SER A 142 -15.03 8.10 22.44
N ASN A 143 -13.78 7.91 22.09
CA ASN A 143 -13.08 6.61 22.03
C ASN A 143 -13.85 5.55 21.23
N ARG A 144 -14.59 5.96 20.22
CA ARG A 144 -15.44 5.09 19.39
C ARG A 144 -14.75 4.73 18.08
N VAL A 145 -14.73 3.45 17.73
CA VAL A 145 -14.32 2.98 16.40
C VAL A 145 -15.39 3.39 15.38
N LEU A 146 -15.03 4.31 14.50
CA LEU A 146 -15.87 4.79 13.41
C LEU A 146 -15.94 3.76 12.30
N GLY A 147 -14.79 3.27 11.86
CA GLY A 147 -14.69 2.31 10.78
C GLY A 147 -13.51 1.34 10.95
N ILE A 148 -13.57 0.25 10.20
CA ILE A 148 -12.51 -0.78 10.13
C ILE A 148 -12.29 -1.09 8.65
N ALA A 149 -11.04 -1.10 8.22
CA ALA A 149 -10.69 -1.46 6.86
C ALA A 149 -9.47 -2.40 6.82
N MET A 150 -9.42 -3.21 5.77
CA MET A 150 -8.21 -3.90 5.36
C MET A 150 -7.49 -3.05 4.33
N VAL A 151 -6.21 -2.82 4.53
CA VAL A 151 -5.34 -2.09 3.62
C VAL A 151 -4.20 -3.00 3.17
N THR A 152 -3.87 -2.96 1.89
CA THR A 152 -2.80 -3.78 1.33
C THR A 152 -1.90 -2.92 0.46
N GLY A 153 -0.62 -2.90 0.79
CA GLY A 153 0.43 -2.37 -0.06
C GLY A 153 1.06 -3.48 -0.88
N THR A 154 1.25 -3.27 -2.18
CA THR A 154 1.93 -4.19 -3.09
C THR A 154 3.03 -3.47 -3.86
N VAL A 155 4.12 -4.17 -4.17
CA VAL A 155 5.20 -3.66 -5.02
C VAL A 155 5.13 -4.34 -6.38
N GLN A 156 4.91 -3.54 -7.41
CA GLN A 156 4.85 -4.00 -8.80
C GLN A 156 6.14 -3.67 -9.57
N SER A 157 7.28 -3.84 -8.92
CA SER A 157 8.59 -3.55 -9.52
C SER A 157 9.50 -4.77 -9.42
N ALA A 158 10.19 -5.08 -10.52
CA ALA A 158 11.22 -6.11 -10.54
C ALA A 158 12.51 -5.66 -9.81
N VAL A 159 12.72 -4.34 -9.68
CA VAL A 159 13.98 -3.74 -9.20
C VAL A 159 13.84 -3.17 -7.79
N ARG A 160 12.67 -2.65 -7.43
CA ARG A 160 12.39 -2.05 -6.11
C ARG A 160 11.49 -2.98 -5.31
N THR A 161 12.05 -3.67 -4.33
CA THR A 161 11.36 -4.72 -3.56
C THR A 161 11.57 -4.55 -2.07
N GLY A 162 11.76 -3.30 -1.63
CA GLY A 162 12.06 -2.99 -0.25
C GLY A 162 10.81 -2.86 0.62
N THR A 163 11.05 -2.92 1.92
CA THR A 163 10.03 -2.66 2.96
C THR A 163 9.47 -1.24 2.88
N THR A 164 10.26 -0.29 2.37
CA THR A 164 9.84 1.11 2.16
C THR A 164 8.75 1.22 1.11
N GLU A 165 8.85 0.49 0.00
CA GLU A 165 7.84 0.48 -1.06
C GLU A 165 6.54 -0.18 -0.58
N LEU A 166 6.64 -1.25 0.22
CA LEU A 166 5.46 -1.87 0.84
C LEU A 166 4.76 -0.90 1.79
N ALA A 167 5.53 -0.19 2.60
CA ALA A 167 5.01 0.84 3.50
C ALA A 167 4.33 1.99 2.72
N ASP A 168 4.94 2.46 1.62
CA ASP A 168 4.34 3.47 0.74
C ASP A 168 3.01 2.98 0.13
N GLY A 169 2.95 1.71 -0.27
CA GLY A 169 1.71 1.08 -0.75
C GLY A 169 0.60 1.11 0.31
N VAL A 170 0.90 0.75 1.57
CA VAL A 170 -0.06 0.85 2.68
C VAL A 170 -0.46 2.31 2.90
N GLY A 171 0.49 3.25 2.87
CA GLY A 171 0.19 4.68 2.96
C GLY A 171 -0.78 5.16 1.89
N LYS A 172 -0.60 4.73 0.64
CA LYS A 172 -1.53 5.03 -0.48
C LYS A 172 -2.92 4.43 -0.27
N ALA A 173 -3.00 3.21 0.28
CA ALA A 173 -4.27 2.58 0.60
C ALA A 173 -5.05 3.36 1.67
N VAL A 174 -4.37 3.79 2.74
CA VAL A 174 -4.97 4.60 3.80
C VAL A 174 -5.38 5.98 3.28
N LYS A 175 -4.54 6.62 2.44
CA LYS A 175 -4.87 7.87 1.77
C LYS A 175 -6.18 7.73 0.99
N GLY A 176 -6.29 6.73 0.10
CA GLY A 176 -7.49 6.51 -0.70
C GLY A 176 -8.74 6.25 0.14
N LEU A 177 -8.62 5.51 1.27
CA LEU A 177 -9.73 5.33 2.21
C LEU A 177 -10.20 6.67 2.80
N VAL A 178 -9.27 7.52 3.23
CA VAL A 178 -9.60 8.83 3.82
C VAL A 178 -10.22 9.75 2.78
N GLU A 179 -9.67 9.81 1.57
CA GLU A 179 -10.19 10.63 0.47
C GLU A 179 -11.63 10.25 0.09
N GLN A 180 -12.00 8.97 0.18
CA GLN A 180 -13.37 8.54 -0.08
C GLN A 180 -14.39 9.10 0.93
N HIS A 181 -13.96 9.42 2.16
CA HIS A 181 -14.82 9.84 3.28
C HIS A 181 -14.59 11.28 3.73
N HIS A 182 -13.87 12.04 2.95
CA HIS A 182 -13.56 13.45 3.22
C HIS A 182 -13.82 14.27 1.96
N THR A 183 -14.57 15.36 2.09
CA THR A 183 -14.79 16.29 0.97
C THR A 183 -13.50 17.05 0.66
N GLU A 184 -13.10 17.11 -0.61
CA GLU A 184 -12.01 17.99 -1.05
C GLU A 184 -12.36 19.43 -0.65
N ARG A 185 -11.46 20.06 0.08
CA ARG A 185 -11.55 21.51 0.35
C ARG A 185 -10.89 22.22 -0.85
N ASP A 186 -11.70 22.81 -1.69
CA ASP A 186 -11.27 23.75 -2.74
C ASP A 186 -10.50 24.95 -2.18
#